data_201dd7111200bf759c686e79aee0b2fa
#
_entry.id   201dd7111200bf759c686e79aee0b2fa
#
_cell.length_a   1.000
_cell.length_b   1.000
_cell.length_c   1.000
_cell.angle_alpha   90.00
_cell.angle_beta   90.00
_cell.angle_gamma   90.00
#
_symmetry.space_group_name_H-M   'P 1'
#
loop_
_entity.id
_entity.type
_entity.pdbx_description
1 polymer ?
#
loop_
_entity_poly.entity_id
_entity_poly.type
_entity_poly.pdbx_seq_one_letter_code
_entity_poly.pdbx_strand_id
1 'polypeptide(L)'
;MKKKSFIALALTAALALGALTGCGNTTAKETTGNTDAAAETTKASETAGSEISGSETEAASGEGRVVKLGLTGVIYEDIWNPIKEELAKEGIDLEYVQFSDYSLPNEALNAGEIDINAFQHHAYFNNDVEKNGYDITPIADTFIIAMNLYSDKVKSVDEIKDGDVIAIPDDASNGGRALKVLASAGLITLKAEAGANPTVADIDTYNVKIEIKEMGAADIPSVLPDVTAAVVNGNYALDYGIDPSTAIFEEKDYDDDSYFCLMAVRSSDADDAVYKRIVELFQSETTKQIFRDEFNGYFVPAWEVQK
;
A
#
# COMPACT_ATOMS: atom_id res chain seq x y z
N MET A 1 1.85 -36.34 -1.24
CA MET A 1 2.65 -36.14 -2.46
C MET A 1 1.75 -36.45 -3.67
N LYS A 2 1.18 -35.44 -4.32
CA LYS A 2 0.46 -35.59 -5.59
C LYS A 2 1.13 -34.67 -6.61
N LYS A 3 1.82 -35.26 -7.58
CA LYS A 3 2.45 -34.59 -8.71
C LYS A 3 1.36 -34.06 -9.65
N LYS A 4 1.33 -32.75 -9.93
CA LYS A 4 0.54 -32.16 -11.00
C LYS A 4 1.44 -31.92 -12.20
N SER A 5 1.12 -32.58 -13.32
CA SER A 5 1.78 -32.42 -14.61
C SER A 5 1.29 -31.13 -15.28
N PHE A 6 2.21 -30.26 -15.69
CA PHE A 6 1.90 -29.11 -16.54
C PHE A 6 1.98 -29.53 -18.02
N ILE A 7 0.90 -29.30 -18.76
CA ILE A 7 0.84 -29.42 -20.22
C ILE A 7 1.09 -28.02 -20.79
N ALA A 8 2.18 -27.87 -21.53
CA ALA A 8 2.49 -26.66 -22.29
C ALA A 8 1.67 -26.63 -23.58
N LEU A 9 0.90 -25.57 -23.77
CA LEU A 9 0.18 -25.30 -25.02
C LEU A 9 0.86 -24.14 -25.75
N ALA A 10 1.51 -24.45 -26.88
CA ALA A 10 2.11 -23.47 -27.77
C ALA A 10 1.03 -22.87 -28.68
N LEU A 11 0.89 -21.55 -28.68
CA LEU A 11 0.02 -20.83 -29.62
C LEU A 11 0.89 -19.97 -30.55
N THR A 12 0.86 -20.30 -31.83
CA THR A 12 1.52 -19.56 -32.93
C THR A 12 0.70 -18.34 -33.32
N ALA A 13 1.32 -17.16 -33.33
CA ALA A 13 0.74 -15.91 -33.80
C ALA A 13 1.03 -15.71 -35.31
N ALA A 14 -0.01 -15.41 -36.09
CA ALA A 14 0.09 -14.98 -37.47
C ALA A 14 -0.08 -13.46 -37.56
N LEU A 15 0.90 -12.78 -38.19
CA LEU A 15 0.87 -11.36 -38.56
C LEU A 15 -0.05 -11.13 -39.77
N ALA A 16 -0.86 -10.07 -39.73
CA ALA A 16 -1.45 -9.45 -40.91
C ALA A 16 -1.23 -7.95 -40.87
N LEU A 17 -0.41 -7.44 -41.80
CA LEU A 17 -0.26 -6.01 -42.13
C LEU A 17 -1.48 -5.53 -42.91
N GLY A 18 -1.97 -4.34 -42.59
CA GLY A 18 -2.93 -3.60 -43.40
C GLY A 18 -2.70 -2.09 -43.24
N ALA A 19 -2.05 -1.48 -44.21
CA ALA A 19 -1.93 -0.03 -44.35
C ALA A 19 -3.09 0.52 -45.18
N LEU A 20 -3.68 1.65 -44.77
CA LEU A 20 -4.41 2.55 -45.67
C LEU A 20 -4.43 3.99 -45.13
N THR A 21 -3.90 4.85 -45.94
CA THR A 21 -3.81 6.31 -45.89
C THR A 21 -5.16 6.96 -46.18
N GLY A 22 -5.42 8.15 -45.61
CA GLY A 22 -6.53 9.02 -46.01
C GLY A 22 -6.53 10.36 -45.31
N CYS A 23 -6.02 11.39 -45.98
CA CYS A 23 -6.09 12.82 -45.64
C CYS A 23 -7.53 13.38 -45.79
N GLY A 24 -7.86 14.38 -44.97
CA GLY A 24 -9.05 15.22 -45.22
C GLY A 24 -9.20 16.33 -44.18
N ASN A 25 -8.79 17.53 -44.57
CA ASN A 25 -8.86 18.83 -43.91
C ASN A 25 -10.22 19.48 -44.18
N THR A 26 -10.88 20.19 -43.21
CA THR A 26 -11.56 21.49 -43.45
C THR A 26 -12.18 22.08 -42.14
N THR A 27 -11.64 23.22 -41.79
CA THR A 27 -12.14 24.56 -41.37
C THR A 27 -13.55 24.74 -40.76
N ALA A 28 -13.51 25.35 -39.60
CA ALA A 28 -14.27 26.46 -38.94
C ALA A 28 -15.69 26.87 -39.42
N LYS A 29 -16.58 27.14 -38.43
CA LYS A 29 -17.23 28.45 -38.30
C LYS A 29 -18.01 28.61 -36.98
N GLU A 30 -17.78 29.73 -36.32
CA GLU A 30 -18.54 30.28 -35.21
C GLU A 30 -20.00 30.57 -35.60
N THR A 31 -20.92 30.57 -34.64
CA THR A 31 -22.00 31.58 -34.55
C THR A 31 -22.58 31.63 -33.12
N THR A 32 -22.57 32.81 -32.59
CA THR A 32 -23.18 33.37 -31.39
C THR A 32 -24.72 33.33 -31.40
N GLY A 33 -25.34 33.29 -30.22
CA GLY A 33 -26.77 33.57 -30.07
C GLY A 33 -27.26 33.50 -28.63
N ASN A 34 -27.42 34.65 -28.05
CA ASN A 34 -27.90 35.02 -26.72
C ASN A 34 -29.44 35.05 -26.70
N THR A 35 -30.10 34.77 -25.54
CA THR A 35 -31.26 35.49 -24.92
C THR A 35 -31.88 34.62 -23.80
N ASP A 36 -31.81 35.08 -22.62
CA ASP A 36 -32.64 35.78 -21.65
C ASP A 36 -34.01 35.20 -21.21
N ALA A 37 -34.19 35.26 -19.89
CA ALA A 37 -35.36 35.50 -19.01
C ALA A 37 -36.38 34.34 -18.83
N ALA A 38 -36.98 34.11 -17.69
CA ALA A 38 -37.29 34.88 -16.49
C ALA A 38 -37.78 33.94 -15.37
N ALA A 39 -37.73 34.45 -14.17
CA ALA A 39 -38.19 33.89 -12.89
C ALA A 39 -39.69 33.67 -12.79
N GLU A 40 -40.11 32.74 -11.91
CA GLU A 40 -41.29 32.95 -11.08
C GLU A 40 -41.20 32.15 -9.77
N THR A 41 -41.40 32.91 -8.70
CA THR A 41 -41.51 32.52 -7.28
C THR A 41 -42.92 32.10 -6.95
N THR A 42 -43.09 31.07 -6.08
CA THR A 42 -44.25 31.06 -5.15
C THR A 42 -43.91 30.35 -3.82
N LYS A 43 -44.44 30.99 -2.77
CA LYS A 43 -44.28 30.93 -1.35
C LYS A 43 -44.87 29.71 -0.66
N ALA A 44 -44.18 29.30 0.39
CA ALA A 44 -44.54 28.91 1.79
C ALA A 44 -45.91 28.31 2.12
N SER A 45 -45.84 27.24 2.92
CA SER A 45 -46.70 27.11 4.13
C SER A 45 -46.01 26.26 5.19
N GLU A 46 -45.85 26.84 6.37
CA GLU A 46 -45.45 26.23 7.63
C GLU A 46 -46.60 25.34 8.18
N THR A 47 -46.25 24.24 8.81
CA THR A 47 -46.98 23.81 10.03
C THR A 47 -46.05 23.01 10.93
N ALA A 48 -46.02 23.43 12.17
CA ALA A 48 -45.20 22.94 13.26
C ALA A 48 -45.74 21.65 13.91
N GLY A 49 -44.82 20.91 14.54
CA GLY A 49 -45.10 20.22 15.81
C GLY A 49 -44.90 18.72 15.85
N SER A 50 -43.86 18.25 16.45
CA SER A 50 -43.86 17.56 17.74
C SER A 50 -42.60 16.75 17.93
N GLU A 51 -41.87 17.04 18.99
CA GLU A 51 -40.71 16.30 19.48
C GLU A 51 -41.12 14.87 19.89
N ILE A 52 -40.32 13.88 19.48
CA ILE A 52 -40.09 12.68 20.30
C ILE A 52 -38.62 12.36 20.19
N SER A 53 -37.93 12.53 21.32
CA SER A 53 -36.59 12.04 21.59
C SER A 53 -36.57 10.52 21.51
N GLY A 54 -35.83 9.97 20.58
CA GLY A 54 -35.43 8.57 20.51
C GLY A 54 -34.01 8.54 20.01
N SER A 55 -33.06 8.34 20.93
CA SER A 55 -31.70 7.97 20.59
C SER A 55 -31.74 6.57 20.00
N GLU A 56 -31.98 6.48 18.71
CA GLU A 56 -31.65 5.29 17.92
C GLU A 56 -30.25 5.50 17.36
N THR A 57 -29.33 4.63 17.78
CA THR A 57 -28.07 4.40 17.10
C THR A 57 -28.45 4.05 15.66
N GLU A 58 -28.28 4.98 14.71
CA GLU A 58 -28.39 4.67 13.29
C GLU A 58 -27.33 3.61 12.98
N ALA A 59 -27.77 2.36 12.88
CA ALA A 59 -27.01 1.32 12.24
C ALA A 59 -26.77 1.80 10.81
N ALA A 60 -25.50 1.91 10.41
CA ALA A 60 -25.10 2.30 9.07
C ALA A 60 -25.74 1.32 8.08
N SER A 61 -26.86 1.73 7.44
CA SER A 61 -27.52 0.93 6.41
C SER A 61 -26.66 1.01 5.14
N GLY A 62 -25.66 0.11 5.05
CA GLY A 62 -24.79 -0.04 3.88
C GLY A 62 -25.42 -0.84 2.76
N GLU A 63 -26.74 -1.02 2.76
CA GLU A 63 -27.42 -1.91 1.83
C GLU A 63 -27.17 -1.54 0.37
N GLY A 64 -26.38 -2.38 -0.33
CA GLY A 64 -26.01 -2.20 -1.73
C GLY A 64 -24.83 -1.25 -1.99
N ARG A 65 -24.03 -0.92 -0.96
CA ARG A 65 -22.84 -0.07 -1.12
C ARG A 65 -21.62 -0.88 -1.57
N VAL A 66 -20.97 -0.42 -2.64
CA VAL A 66 -19.66 -0.92 -3.07
C VAL A 66 -18.57 -0.04 -2.46
N VAL A 67 -17.53 -0.66 -1.91
CA VAL A 67 -16.32 0.01 -1.40
C VAL A 67 -15.11 -0.58 -2.11
N LYS A 68 -14.33 0.24 -2.79
CA LYS A 68 -13.09 -0.15 -3.48
C LYS A 68 -11.90 0.03 -2.55
N LEU A 69 -11.26 -1.09 -2.21
CA LEU A 69 -10.07 -1.13 -1.37
C LEU A 69 -8.82 -1.31 -2.23
N GLY A 70 -7.93 -0.32 -2.23
CA GLY A 70 -6.63 -0.37 -2.89
C GLY A 70 -5.60 -1.13 -2.04
N LEU A 71 -4.99 -2.15 -2.64
CA LEU A 71 -3.95 -2.99 -2.04
C LEU A 71 -2.72 -3.03 -2.94
N THR A 72 -1.53 -3.22 -2.36
CA THR A 72 -0.30 -3.47 -3.10
C THR A 72 0.32 -4.76 -2.58
N GLY A 73 -0.05 -5.86 -3.22
CA GLY A 73 0.30 -7.22 -2.84
C GLY A 73 -0.90 -8.12 -2.67
N VAL A 74 -0.88 -9.27 -3.36
CA VAL A 74 -1.98 -10.25 -3.31
C VAL A 74 -2.09 -10.94 -1.96
N ILE A 75 -0.98 -10.99 -1.20
CA ILE A 75 -0.92 -11.56 0.15
C ILE A 75 -1.91 -10.89 1.11
N TYR A 76 -2.25 -9.62 0.88
CA TYR A 76 -3.20 -8.91 1.72
C TYR A 76 -4.63 -9.41 1.56
N GLU A 77 -4.99 -10.02 0.43
CA GLU A 77 -6.35 -10.56 0.23
C GLU A 77 -6.69 -11.64 1.27
N ASP A 78 -5.72 -12.46 1.68
CA ASP A 78 -5.95 -13.47 2.71
C ASP A 78 -6.34 -12.85 4.05
N ILE A 79 -5.78 -11.67 4.38
CA ILE A 79 -6.15 -10.90 5.57
C ILE A 79 -7.54 -10.29 5.43
N TRP A 80 -7.87 -9.78 4.24
CA TRP A 80 -9.11 -9.03 3.99
C TRP A 80 -10.33 -9.91 3.65
N ASN A 81 -10.15 -11.15 3.16
CA ASN A 81 -11.25 -12.02 2.76
C ASN A 81 -12.30 -12.26 3.87
N PRO A 82 -11.94 -12.57 5.13
CA PRO A 82 -12.94 -12.72 6.18
C PRO A 82 -13.71 -11.42 6.50
N ILE A 83 -13.05 -10.26 6.37
CA ILE A 83 -13.69 -8.95 6.55
C ILE A 83 -14.69 -8.69 5.43
N LYS A 84 -14.31 -8.98 4.19
CA LYS A 84 -15.20 -8.91 3.02
C LYS A 84 -16.45 -9.78 3.19
N GLU A 85 -16.30 -11.00 3.72
CA GLU A 85 -17.42 -11.89 3.99
C GLU A 85 -18.38 -11.34 5.06
N GLU A 86 -17.88 -10.71 6.12
CA GLU A 86 -18.69 -10.07 7.14
C GLU A 86 -19.42 -8.84 6.60
N LEU A 87 -18.73 -7.97 5.85
CA LEU A 87 -19.31 -6.80 5.20
C LEU A 87 -20.43 -7.18 4.23
N ALA A 88 -20.26 -8.27 3.47
CA ALA A 88 -21.29 -8.76 2.55
C ALA A 88 -22.60 -9.13 3.28
N LYS A 89 -22.55 -9.63 4.51
CA LYS A 89 -23.74 -9.89 5.34
C LYS A 89 -24.45 -8.61 5.77
N GLU A 90 -23.72 -7.49 5.82
CA GLU A 90 -24.22 -6.16 6.13
C GLU A 90 -24.65 -5.38 4.87
N GLY A 91 -24.63 -6.02 3.68
CA GLY A 91 -25.00 -5.40 2.40
C GLY A 91 -23.92 -4.50 1.81
N ILE A 92 -22.67 -4.61 2.27
CA ILE A 92 -21.52 -3.87 1.77
C ILE A 92 -20.66 -4.80 0.93
N ASP A 93 -20.41 -4.45 -0.34
CA ASP A 93 -19.53 -5.20 -1.24
C ASP A 93 -18.14 -4.55 -1.25
N LEU A 94 -17.13 -5.28 -0.74
CA LEU A 94 -15.74 -4.84 -0.71
C LEU A 94 -15.02 -5.36 -1.97
N GLU A 95 -14.68 -4.47 -2.90
CA GLU A 95 -13.93 -4.78 -4.12
C GLU A 95 -12.45 -4.46 -3.93
N TYR A 96 -11.56 -5.42 -4.25
CA TYR A 96 -10.11 -5.18 -4.24
C TYR A 96 -9.65 -4.57 -5.56
N VAL A 97 -8.83 -3.53 -5.45
CA VAL A 97 -8.10 -2.93 -6.57
C VAL A 97 -6.61 -3.13 -6.30
N GLN A 98 -6.00 -4.06 -7.04
CA GLN A 98 -4.57 -4.37 -6.89
C GLN A 98 -3.70 -3.42 -7.68
N PHE A 99 -2.67 -2.91 -7.02
CA PHE A 99 -1.62 -2.08 -7.61
C PHE A 99 -0.29 -2.85 -7.63
N SER A 100 0.50 -2.66 -8.69
CA SER A 100 1.78 -3.33 -8.87
C SER A 100 2.91 -2.73 -8.04
N ASP A 101 2.77 -1.45 -7.66
CA ASP A 101 3.77 -0.71 -6.89
C ASP A 101 3.13 0.33 -5.97
N TYR A 102 3.94 0.96 -5.11
CA TYR A 102 3.46 1.89 -4.08
C TYR A 102 3.10 3.28 -4.61
N SER A 103 3.48 3.65 -5.82
CA SER A 103 3.35 5.02 -6.33
C SER A 103 1.93 5.42 -6.74
N LEU A 104 1.07 4.44 -7.04
CA LEU A 104 -0.26 4.68 -7.63
C LEU A 104 -1.42 4.76 -6.62
N PRO A 105 -1.44 4.01 -5.48
CA PRO A 105 -2.67 3.92 -4.68
C PRO A 105 -3.11 5.23 -4.05
N ASN A 106 -2.19 6.12 -3.64
CA ASN A 106 -2.55 7.42 -3.06
C ASN A 106 -3.11 8.38 -4.10
N GLU A 107 -2.58 8.37 -5.33
CA GLU A 107 -3.13 9.12 -6.45
C GLU A 107 -4.55 8.64 -6.78
N ALA A 108 -4.75 7.32 -6.90
CA ALA A 108 -6.07 6.72 -7.16
C ALA A 108 -7.09 7.04 -6.05
N LEU A 109 -6.66 7.04 -4.78
CA LEU A 109 -7.50 7.42 -3.64
C LEU A 109 -7.89 8.91 -3.72
N ASN A 110 -6.92 9.79 -3.94
CA ASN A 110 -7.15 11.22 -4.05
C ASN A 110 -8.05 11.58 -5.25
N ALA A 111 -7.92 10.83 -6.36
CA ALA A 111 -8.75 10.98 -7.56
C ALA A 111 -10.16 10.39 -7.42
N GLY A 112 -10.46 9.61 -6.36
CA GLY A 112 -11.73 8.93 -6.14
C GLY A 112 -11.92 7.67 -7.00
N GLU A 113 -10.85 7.09 -7.51
CA GLU A 113 -10.87 5.82 -8.25
C GLU A 113 -11.02 4.62 -7.32
N ILE A 114 -10.50 4.77 -6.09
CA ILE A 114 -10.71 3.87 -4.94
C ILE A 114 -11.24 4.66 -3.75
N ASP A 115 -11.74 3.97 -2.73
CA ASP A 115 -12.38 4.57 -1.56
C ASP A 115 -11.49 4.53 -0.31
N ILE A 116 -10.72 3.46 -0.16
CA ILE A 116 -9.76 3.22 0.92
C ILE A 116 -8.49 2.66 0.29
N ASN A 117 -7.32 2.94 0.85
CA ASN A 117 -6.15 2.11 0.64
C ASN A 117 -5.59 1.59 1.98
N ALA A 118 -4.94 0.41 1.93
CA ALA A 118 -4.36 -0.24 3.09
C ALA A 118 -3.09 -1.01 2.68
N PHE A 119 -2.00 -0.29 2.42
CA PHE A 119 -0.75 -0.86 1.91
C PHE A 119 0.51 -0.24 2.50
N GLN A 120 0.42 0.97 3.04
CA GLN A 120 1.53 1.86 3.34
C GLN A 120 1.67 2.13 4.84
N HIS A 121 2.88 2.47 5.27
CA HIS A 121 3.17 2.92 6.62
C HIS A 121 3.20 4.46 6.71
N HIS A 122 3.13 5.01 7.94
CA HIS A 122 3.06 6.46 8.17
C HIS A 122 4.18 7.24 7.50
N ALA A 123 5.44 6.77 7.55
CA ALA A 123 6.55 7.49 6.93
C ALA A 123 6.38 7.62 5.41
N TYR A 124 5.89 6.57 4.73
CA TYR A 124 5.58 6.63 3.30
C TYR A 124 4.41 7.56 3.02
N PHE A 125 3.31 7.39 3.74
CA PHE A 125 2.11 8.23 3.62
C PHE A 125 2.43 9.72 3.75
N ASN A 126 3.11 10.11 4.83
CA ASN A 126 3.44 11.50 5.10
C ASN A 126 4.33 12.11 4.00
N ASN A 127 5.34 11.36 3.54
CA ASN A 127 6.25 11.81 2.49
C ASN A 127 5.50 11.99 1.15
N ASP A 128 4.63 11.05 0.78
CA ASP A 128 3.91 11.06 -0.49
C ASP A 128 2.83 12.14 -0.51
N VAL A 129 2.09 12.33 0.61
CA VAL A 129 1.09 13.39 0.76
C VAL A 129 1.75 14.78 0.72
N GLU A 130 2.87 14.97 1.44
CA GLU A 130 3.60 16.25 1.43
C GLU A 130 4.10 16.60 0.02
N LYS A 131 4.69 15.61 -0.66
CA LYS A 131 5.27 15.77 -2.00
C LYS A 131 4.23 16.11 -3.06
N ASN A 132 3.06 15.47 -3.03
CA ASN A 132 2.07 15.54 -4.10
C ASN A 132 0.86 16.42 -3.74
N GLY A 133 0.69 16.82 -2.48
CA GLY A 133 -0.42 17.66 -2.03
C GLY A 133 -1.76 16.95 -2.03
N TYR A 134 -1.80 15.64 -1.76
CA TYR A 134 -3.04 14.86 -1.71
C TYR A 134 -3.90 15.24 -0.50
N ASP A 135 -5.23 15.28 -0.70
CA ASP A 135 -6.21 15.52 0.37
C ASP A 135 -6.78 14.18 0.89
N ILE A 136 -5.90 13.39 1.48
CA ILE A 136 -6.19 12.09 2.07
C ILE A 136 -5.69 12.04 3.52
N THR A 137 -6.29 11.19 4.35
CA THR A 137 -5.98 11.11 5.78
C THR A 137 -6.00 9.67 6.28
N PRO A 138 -5.14 9.31 7.24
CA PRO A 138 -5.23 8.03 7.93
C PRO A 138 -6.48 7.97 8.81
N ILE A 139 -7.13 6.79 8.86
CA ILE A 139 -8.27 6.54 9.75
C ILE A 139 -7.99 5.44 10.78
N ALA A 140 -6.99 4.59 10.56
CA ALA A 140 -6.61 3.55 11.51
C ALA A 140 -5.22 3.01 11.21
N ASP A 141 -4.52 2.54 12.25
CA ASP A 141 -3.34 1.69 12.12
C ASP A 141 -3.78 0.24 11.84
N THR A 142 -3.00 -0.49 11.04
CA THR A 142 -3.30 -1.87 10.65
C THR A 142 -2.30 -2.86 11.23
N PHE A 143 -1.10 -2.94 10.70
CA PHE A 143 -0.08 -3.88 11.14
C PHE A 143 1.32 -3.29 11.00
N ILE A 144 2.27 -3.97 11.64
CA ILE A 144 3.69 -3.82 11.38
C ILE A 144 4.13 -5.07 10.61
N ILE A 145 4.91 -4.86 9.55
CA ILE A 145 5.56 -5.92 8.79
C ILE A 145 7.04 -5.57 8.62
N ALA A 146 7.91 -6.50 8.94
CA ALA A 146 9.34 -6.28 8.91
C ALA A 146 9.88 -6.09 7.48
N MET A 147 10.91 -5.25 7.35
CA MET A 147 11.73 -5.10 6.16
C MET A 147 13.08 -5.79 6.42
N ASN A 148 13.25 -6.99 5.90
CA ASN A 148 14.39 -7.82 6.23
C ASN A 148 15.47 -7.82 5.15
N LEU A 149 16.71 -8.17 5.53
CA LEU A 149 17.82 -8.43 4.62
C LEU A 149 17.85 -9.92 4.25
N TYR A 150 17.76 -10.22 2.96
CA TYR A 150 17.76 -11.58 2.40
C TYR A 150 18.94 -11.81 1.49
N SER A 151 19.34 -13.07 1.31
CA SER A 151 20.38 -13.47 0.39
C SER A 151 20.20 -14.92 -0.08
N ASP A 152 20.44 -15.13 -1.39
CA ASP A 152 20.59 -16.47 -1.97
C ASP A 152 22.06 -16.94 -1.97
N LYS A 153 23.02 -16.04 -1.71
CA LYS A 153 24.45 -16.28 -1.89
C LYS A 153 25.21 -16.48 -0.59
N VAL A 154 24.82 -15.78 0.48
CA VAL A 154 25.45 -15.85 1.80
C VAL A 154 24.44 -16.27 2.86
N LYS A 155 24.92 -16.80 4.00
CA LYS A 155 24.07 -17.36 5.06
C LYS A 155 23.99 -16.46 6.30
N SER A 156 24.87 -15.47 6.39
CA SER A 156 24.89 -14.51 7.48
C SER A 156 25.49 -13.18 6.99
N VAL A 157 25.21 -12.11 7.75
CA VAL A 157 25.78 -10.78 7.51
C VAL A 157 27.31 -10.81 7.52
N ASP A 158 27.91 -11.64 8.37
CA ASP A 158 29.38 -11.76 8.51
C ASP A 158 30.10 -12.31 7.25
N GLU A 159 29.35 -12.91 6.33
CA GLU A 159 29.89 -13.41 5.06
C GLU A 159 29.90 -12.36 3.95
N ILE A 160 29.28 -11.19 4.16
CA ILE A 160 29.29 -10.05 3.22
C ILE A 160 30.67 -9.41 3.22
N LYS A 161 31.19 -9.10 2.02
CA LYS A 161 32.58 -8.64 1.80
C LYS A 161 32.63 -7.33 1.02
N ASP A 162 33.80 -6.73 1.01
CA ASP A 162 34.11 -5.56 0.16
C ASP A 162 33.83 -5.89 -1.32
N GLY A 163 33.08 -5.01 -1.98
CA GLY A 163 32.65 -5.15 -3.38
C GLY A 163 31.35 -5.90 -3.58
N ASP A 164 30.74 -6.42 -2.49
CA ASP A 164 29.40 -7.04 -2.58
C ASP A 164 28.32 -5.99 -2.86
N VAL A 165 27.33 -6.37 -3.66
CA VAL A 165 26.20 -5.52 -4.05
C VAL A 165 24.98 -5.83 -3.19
N ILE A 166 24.38 -4.79 -2.61
CA ILE A 166 23.13 -4.88 -1.85
C ILE A 166 22.06 -3.99 -2.49
N ALA A 167 20.94 -4.59 -2.90
CA ALA A 167 19.79 -3.86 -3.42
C ALA A 167 18.91 -3.32 -2.28
N ILE A 168 18.43 -2.08 -2.45
CA ILE A 168 17.49 -1.43 -1.52
C ILE A 168 16.41 -0.67 -2.30
N PRO A 169 15.24 -0.37 -1.69
CA PRO A 169 14.23 0.52 -2.28
C PRO A 169 14.77 1.92 -2.60
N ASP A 170 14.26 2.54 -3.66
CA ASP A 170 14.65 3.88 -4.12
C ASP A 170 13.72 5.00 -3.67
N ASP A 171 12.55 4.69 -3.10
CA ASP A 171 11.71 5.72 -2.50
C ASP A 171 12.29 6.22 -1.17
N ALA A 172 12.07 7.50 -0.87
CA ALA A 172 12.73 8.17 0.25
C ALA A 172 12.51 7.48 1.61
N SER A 173 11.31 6.98 1.88
CA SER A 173 10.97 6.39 3.17
C SER A 173 11.49 4.96 3.32
N ASN A 174 11.26 4.11 2.30
CA ASN A 174 11.74 2.72 2.34
C ASN A 174 13.25 2.62 2.11
N GLY A 175 13.83 3.47 1.24
CA GLY A 175 15.28 3.59 1.09
C GLY A 175 15.96 3.98 2.39
N GLY A 176 15.41 5.00 3.08
CA GLY A 176 15.89 5.40 4.40
C GLY A 176 15.77 4.31 5.46
N ARG A 177 14.64 3.59 5.48
CA ARG A 177 14.42 2.43 6.36
C ARG A 177 15.43 1.31 6.06
N ALA A 178 15.67 1.01 4.79
CA ALA A 178 16.65 0.01 4.38
C ALA A 178 18.07 0.37 4.84
N LEU A 179 18.46 1.64 4.77
CA LEU A 179 19.74 2.10 5.29
C LEU A 179 19.85 1.94 6.82
N LYS A 180 18.76 2.14 7.56
CA LYS A 180 18.71 1.86 9.01
C LYS A 180 18.84 0.35 9.28
N VAL A 181 18.22 -0.51 8.47
CA VAL A 181 18.39 -1.97 8.55
C VAL A 181 19.87 -2.36 8.33
N LEU A 182 20.52 -1.80 7.29
CA LEU A 182 21.94 -2.06 7.03
C LEU A 182 22.85 -1.53 8.15
N ALA A 183 22.49 -0.41 8.79
CA ALA A 183 23.22 0.11 9.94
C ALA A 183 23.04 -0.79 11.18
N SER A 184 21.82 -1.24 11.45
CA SER A 184 21.54 -2.19 12.54
C SER A 184 22.21 -3.56 12.31
N ALA A 185 22.36 -3.96 11.04
CA ALA A 185 23.14 -5.14 10.65
C ALA A 185 24.67 -4.94 10.80
N GLY A 186 25.14 -3.74 11.11
CA GLY A 186 26.54 -3.43 11.28
C GLY A 186 27.35 -3.27 9.99
N LEU A 187 26.70 -3.21 8.82
CA LEU A 187 27.37 -3.06 7.53
C LEU A 187 27.82 -1.63 7.26
N ILE A 188 27.07 -0.64 7.76
CA ILE A 188 27.34 0.79 7.62
C ILE A 188 27.12 1.51 8.96
N THR A 189 27.51 2.77 9.05
CA THR A 189 27.02 3.72 10.06
C THR A 189 26.43 4.93 9.36
N LEU A 190 25.39 5.51 9.96
CA LEU A 190 24.76 6.74 9.46
C LEU A 190 25.30 7.95 10.24
N LYS A 191 25.33 9.11 9.59
CA LYS A 191 25.67 10.38 10.23
C LYS A 191 24.69 10.70 11.34
N ALA A 192 25.16 11.33 12.42
CA ALA A 192 24.34 11.71 13.55
C ALA A 192 23.20 12.70 13.19
N GLU A 193 23.40 13.51 12.16
CA GLU A 193 22.43 14.45 11.60
C GLU A 193 21.51 13.84 10.52
N ALA A 194 21.69 12.58 10.17
CA ALA A 194 20.80 11.89 9.24
C ALA A 194 19.35 11.95 9.75
N GLY A 195 18.46 12.50 8.91
CA GLY A 195 17.06 12.69 9.29
C GLY A 195 16.27 11.37 9.40
N ALA A 196 14.94 11.49 9.47
CA ALA A 196 14.04 10.33 9.52
C ALA A 196 14.19 9.42 8.30
N ASN A 197 14.44 10.00 7.12
CA ASN A 197 14.64 9.28 5.85
C ASN A 197 16.09 9.52 5.34
N PRO A 198 17.11 8.83 5.91
CA PRO A 198 18.49 8.95 5.45
C PRO A 198 18.63 8.49 3.99
N THR A 199 19.58 9.08 3.28
CA THR A 199 19.97 8.72 1.92
C THR A 199 21.36 8.07 1.90
N VAL A 200 21.79 7.51 0.79
CA VAL A 200 23.14 6.97 0.64
C VAL A 200 24.23 8.03 0.93
N ALA A 201 23.94 9.32 0.72
CA ALA A 201 24.84 10.41 1.06
C ALA A 201 24.99 10.63 2.58
N ASP A 202 24.09 10.09 3.39
CA ASP A 202 24.12 10.18 4.86
C ASP A 202 24.86 9.00 5.51
N ILE A 203 25.44 8.12 4.72
CA ILE A 203 26.35 7.10 5.22
C ILE A 203 27.64 7.80 5.69
N ASP A 204 27.99 7.62 6.97
CA ASP A 204 29.23 8.12 7.57
C ASP A 204 30.40 7.16 7.28
N THR A 205 30.19 5.89 7.54
CA THR A 205 31.21 4.85 7.38
C THR A 205 30.64 3.59 6.76
N TYR A 206 31.35 3.03 5.80
CA TYR A 206 31.15 1.68 5.33
C TYR A 206 32.04 0.73 6.14
N ASN A 207 31.45 -0.01 7.09
CA ASN A 207 32.18 -1.03 7.86
C ASN A 207 32.62 -2.19 6.95
N VAL A 208 31.79 -2.50 5.93
CA VAL A 208 32.10 -3.32 4.76
C VAL A 208 31.86 -2.45 3.54
N LYS A 209 32.80 -2.39 2.59
CA LYS A 209 32.70 -1.53 1.39
C LYS A 209 31.75 -2.13 0.35
N ILE A 210 30.48 -2.22 0.75
CA ILE A 210 29.39 -2.69 -0.12
C ILE A 210 29.06 -1.63 -1.19
N GLU A 211 28.54 -2.09 -2.32
CA GLU A 211 27.88 -1.26 -3.33
C GLU A 211 26.36 -1.28 -3.08
N ILE A 212 25.76 -0.11 -2.90
CA ILE A 212 24.31 0.01 -2.71
C ILE A 212 23.66 0.27 -4.07
N LYS A 213 22.68 -0.58 -4.44
CA LYS A 213 21.91 -0.45 -5.66
C LYS A 213 20.46 -0.10 -5.30
N GLU A 214 20.07 1.15 -5.55
CA GLU A 214 18.71 1.65 -5.35
C GLU A 214 17.83 1.28 -6.55
N MET A 215 16.61 0.80 -6.30
CA MET A 215 15.63 0.41 -7.34
C MET A 215 14.20 0.32 -6.78
N GLY A 216 13.22 0.26 -7.67
CA GLY A 216 11.82 0.10 -7.28
C GLY A 216 11.62 -1.09 -6.34
N ALA A 217 10.93 -0.87 -5.21
CA ALA A 217 10.74 -1.88 -4.17
C ALA A 217 10.11 -3.19 -4.70
N ALA A 218 9.20 -3.08 -5.67
CA ALA A 218 8.54 -4.23 -6.31
C ALA A 218 9.50 -5.11 -7.13
N ASP A 219 10.60 -4.54 -7.62
CA ASP A 219 11.57 -5.24 -8.47
C ASP A 219 12.62 -6.01 -7.66
N ILE A 220 12.86 -5.61 -6.39
CA ILE A 220 13.95 -6.13 -5.56
C ILE A 220 13.90 -7.66 -5.38
N PRO A 221 12.75 -8.31 -5.10
CA PRO A 221 12.74 -9.76 -4.95
C PRO A 221 13.25 -10.50 -6.18
N SER A 222 12.97 -9.96 -7.38
CA SER A 222 13.35 -10.59 -8.66
C SER A 222 14.86 -10.55 -8.94
N VAL A 223 15.57 -9.56 -8.37
CA VAL A 223 17.02 -9.39 -8.55
C VAL A 223 17.85 -10.06 -7.45
N LEU A 224 17.22 -10.66 -6.43
CA LEU A 224 17.93 -11.31 -5.33
C LEU A 224 18.99 -12.33 -5.79
N PRO A 225 18.77 -13.17 -6.83
CA PRO A 225 19.78 -14.07 -7.34
C PRO A 225 20.99 -13.36 -7.98
N ASP A 226 20.84 -12.12 -8.44
CA ASP A 226 21.89 -11.37 -9.17
C ASP A 226 22.78 -10.56 -8.22
N VAL A 227 22.27 -10.10 -7.08
CA VAL A 227 22.99 -9.32 -6.05
C VAL A 227 23.51 -10.23 -4.93
N THR A 228 24.35 -9.70 -4.03
CA THR A 228 24.83 -10.47 -2.87
C THR A 228 23.72 -10.60 -1.82
N ALA A 229 23.02 -9.49 -1.55
CA ALA A 229 21.86 -9.47 -0.65
C ALA A 229 20.90 -8.36 -1.06
N ALA A 230 19.70 -8.34 -0.51
CA ALA A 230 18.73 -7.28 -0.73
C ALA A 230 17.88 -7.01 0.53
N VAL A 231 17.59 -5.74 0.79
CA VAL A 231 16.61 -5.35 1.80
C VAL A 231 15.24 -5.31 1.12
N VAL A 232 14.32 -6.17 1.55
CA VAL A 232 13.04 -6.42 0.86
C VAL A 232 11.88 -6.08 1.78
N ASN A 233 10.93 -5.28 1.29
CA ASN A 233 9.67 -5.01 1.98
C ASN A 233 8.89 -6.32 2.20
N GLY A 234 8.31 -6.49 3.39
CA GLY A 234 7.75 -7.77 3.81
C GLY A 234 6.62 -8.30 2.92
N ASN A 235 5.72 -7.43 2.42
CA ASN A 235 4.68 -7.85 1.48
C ASN A 235 5.26 -8.36 0.15
N TYR A 236 6.25 -7.68 -0.42
CA TYR A 236 6.90 -8.14 -1.66
C TYR A 236 7.71 -9.42 -1.45
N ALA A 237 8.32 -9.60 -0.25
CA ALA A 237 8.97 -10.85 0.08
C ALA A 237 7.96 -12.02 0.09
N LEU A 238 6.82 -11.86 0.76
CA LEU A 238 5.76 -12.88 0.84
C LEU A 238 5.13 -13.15 -0.53
N ASP A 239 4.79 -12.12 -1.30
CA ASP A 239 4.20 -12.26 -2.65
C ASP A 239 5.14 -13.00 -3.62
N TYR A 240 6.45 -12.79 -3.48
CA TYR A 240 7.46 -13.50 -4.26
C TYR A 240 7.74 -14.92 -3.76
N GLY A 241 7.19 -15.28 -2.59
CA GLY A 241 7.38 -16.60 -1.96
C GLY A 241 8.68 -16.73 -1.18
N ILE A 242 9.31 -15.63 -0.77
CA ILE A 242 10.46 -15.63 0.12
C ILE A 242 9.95 -15.90 1.55
N ASP A 243 10.46 -16.96 2.18
CA ASP A 243 10.16 -17.27 3.57
C ASP A 243 10.86 -16.27 4.50
N PRO A 244 10.11 -15.50 5.34
CA PRO A 244 10.70 -14.53 6.25
C PRO A 244 11.77 -15.12 7.19
N SER A 245 11.66 -16.41 7.54
CA SER A 245 12.65 -17.10 8.40
C SER A 245 14.01 -17.31 7.73
N THR A 246 14.11 -17.07 6.41
CA THR A 246 15.39 -17.16 5.66
C THR A 246 16.19 -15.87 5.65
N ALA A 247 15.68 -14.80 6.29
CA ALA A 247 16.38 -13.55 6.42
C ALA A 247 17.74 -13.73 7.08
N ILE A 248 18.79 -13.16 6.49
CA ILE A 248 20.14 -13.14 7.10
C ILE A 248 20.27 -12.04 8.16
N PHE A 249 19.33 -11.08 8.15
CA PHE A 249 19.12 -10.09 9.21
C PHE A 249 17.64 -9.68 9.26
N GLU A 250 17.05 -9.72 10.46
CA GLU A 250 15.68 -9.32 10.71
C GLU A 250 15.62 -7.92 11.30
N GLU A 251 14.75 -7.07 10.75
CA GLU A 251 14.39 -5.79 11.36
C GLU A 251 13.59 -6.06 12.66
N LYS A 252 14.03 -5.46 13.77
CA LYS A 252 13.39 -5.64 15.08
C LYS A 252 13.11 -4.35 15.84
N ASP A 253 13.71 -3.26 15.38
CA ASP A 253 13.66 -1.98 16.09
C ASP A 253 12.60 -1.09 15.42
N TYR A 254 11.50 -0.87 16.15
CA TYR A 254 10.43 0.05 15.79
C TYR A 254 10.35 1.13 16.88
N ASP A 255 11.24 2.10 16.79
CA ASP A 255 11.39 3.16 17.81
C ASP A 255 10.15 4.03 17.98
N ASP A 256 9.33 4.13 16.93
CA ASP A 256 8.10 4.92 16.88
C ASP A 256 7.06 4.27 15.92
N ASP A 257 5.96 4.97 15.65
CA ASP A 257 4.90 4.51 14.76
C ASP A 257 5.16 4.76 13.26
N SER A 258 6.33 5.29 12.89
CA SER A 258 6.66 5.65 11.50
C SER A 258 6.44 4.48 10.52
N TYR A 259 6.68 3.26 10.95
CA TYR A 259 6.55 2.05 10.13
C TYR A 259 5.28 1.23 10.41
N PHE A 260 4.33 1.77 11.20
CA PHE A 260 3.01 1.18 11.32
C PHE A 260 2.25 1.41 10.01
N CYS A 261 1.74 0.33 9.42
CA CYS A 261 0.87 0.41 8.27
C CYS A 261 -0.51 0.93 8.68
N LEU A 262 -1.20 1.56 7.73
CA LEU A 262 -2.44 2.30 7.99
C LEU A 262 -3.49 2.05 6.91
N MET A 263 -4.74 2.40 7.23
CA MET A 263 -5.80 2.65 6.26
C MET A 263 -5.91 4.15 6.03
N ALA A 264 -5.98 4.57 4.77
CA ALA A 264 -6.23 5.96 4.39
C ALA A 264 -7.48 6.10 3.53
N VAL A 265 -8.14 7.23 3.68
CA VAL A 265 -9.33 7.66 2.94
C VAL A 265 -9.16 9.12 2.47
N ARG A 266 -10.02 9.62 1.59
CA ARG A 266 -10.09 11.07 1.34
C ARG A 266 -10.47 11.79 2.64
N SER A 267 -9.89 12.97 2.89
CA SER A 267 -10.15 13.73 4.14
C SER A 267 -11.64 14.06 4.33
N SER A 268 -12.39 14.28 3.24
CA SER A 268 -13.83 14.50 3.29
C SER A 268 -14.63 13.31 3.81
N ASP A 269 -14.07 12.11 3.71
CA ASP A 269 -14.76 10.84 3.96
C ASP A 269 -14.33 10.19 5.30
N ALA A 270 -13.48 10.86 6.08
CA ALA A 270 -12.91 10.34 7.32
C ALA A 270 -13.95 9.92 8.37
N ASP A 271 -15.14 10.53 8.35
CA ASP A 271 -16.21 10.25 9.29
C ASP A 271 -17.25 9.25 8.78
N ASP A 272 -17.05 8.66 7.58
CA ASP A 272 -17.97 7.70 7.00
C ASP A 272 -18.17 6.46 7.89
N ALA A 273 -19.42 6.14 8.17
CA ALA A 273 -19.79 5.05 9.09
C ALA A 273 -19.38 3.66 8.55
N VAL A 274 -19.40 3.48 7.22
CA VAL A 274 -18.97 2.21 6.59
C VAL A 274 -17.46 2.02 6.73
N TYR A 275 -16.67 3.08 6.58
CA TYR A 275 -15.21 2.98 6.76
C TYR A 275 -14.85 2.72 8.23
N LYS A 276 -15.54 3.33 9.17
CA LYS A 276 -15.41 3.02 10.60
C LYS A 276 -15.73 1.56 10.89
N ARG A 277 -16.79 1.02 10.25
CA ARG A 277 -17.15 -0.40 10.37
C ARG A 277 -16.06 -1.33 9.80
N ILE A 278 -15.44 -0.97 8.67
CA ILE A 278 -14.31 -1.69 8.10
C ILE A 278 -13.13 -1.72 9.07
N VAL A 279 -12.81 -0.59 9.70
CA VAL A 279 -11.76 -0.51 10.72
C VAL A 279 -12.05 -1.43 11.90
N GLU A 280 -13.29 -1.42 12.44
CA GLU A 280 -13.69 -2.30 13.54
C GLU A 280 -13.52 -3.78 13.21
N LEU A 281 -13.92 -4.20 12.00
CA LEU A 281 -13.75 -5.58 11.55
C LEU A 281 -12.30 -5.95 11.37
N PHE A 282 -11.48 -5.03 10.84
CA PHE A 282 -10.04 -5.26 10.68
C PHE A 282 -9.34 -5.36 12.04
N GLN A 283 -9.59 -4.46 12.96
CA GLN A 283 -8.96 -4.44 14.30
C GLN A 283 -9.64 -5.43 15.26
N SER A 284 -9.85 -6.68 14.81
CA SER A 284 -10.56 -7.73 15.53
C SER A 284 -9.67 -8.92 15.92
N GLU A 285 -10.19 -9.79 16.78
CA GLU A 285 -9.51 -11.06 17.12
C GLU A 285 -9.37 -11.98 15.90
N THR A 286 -10.31 -11.90 14.94
CA THR A 286 -10.25 -12.69 13.69
C THR A 286 -8.99 -12.34 12.90
N THR A 287 -8.71 -11.06 12.71
CA THR A 287 -7.49 -10.60 12.00
C THR A 287 -6.22 -11.02 12.75
N LYS A 288 -6.20 -10.87 14.08
CA LYS A 288 -5.05 -11.33 14.89
C LYS A 288 -4.85 -12.85 14.80
N GLN A 289 -5.92 -13.61 14.69
CA GLN A 289 -5.83 -15.07 14.50
C GLN A 289 -5.20 -15.42 13.14
N ILE A 290 -5.60 -14.70 12.06
CA ILE A 290 -5.01 -14.86 10.73
C ILE A 290 -3.51 -14.55 10.77
N PHE A 291 -3.10 -13.46 11.42
CA PHE A 291 -1.69 -13.09 11.58
C PHE A 291 -0.88 -14.21 12.26
N ARG A 292 -1.45 -14.87 13.26
CA ARG A 292 -0.80 -15.99 13.97
C ARG A 292 -0.77 -17.27 13.15
N ASP A 293 -1.89 -17.66 12.56
CA ASP A 293 -2.08 -19.00 12.00
C ASP A 293 -1.59 -19.12 10.57
N GLU A 294 -1.78 -18.07 9.76
CA GLU A 294 -1.43 -18.08 8.34
C GLU A 294 -0.05 -17.46 8.07
N PHE A 295 0.35 -16.49 8.92
CA PHE A 295 1.59 -15.74 8.73
C PHE A 295 2.60 -15.95 9.86
N ASN A 296 2.41 -16.93 10.74
CA ASN A 296 3.32 -17.26 11.84
C ASN A 296 3.69 -16.04 12.72
N GLY A 297 2.79 -15.06 12.83
CA GLY A 297 3.02 -13.82 13.58
C GLY A 297 3.96 -12.82 12.88
N TYR A 298 4.22 -12.98 11.59
CA TYR A 298 5.04 -12.03 10.82
C TYR A 298 4.36 -10.66 10.68
N PHE A 299 3.02 -10.62 10.66
CA PHE A 299 2.25 -9.41 10.85
C PHE A 299 1.97 -9.20 12.34
N VAL A 300 2.31 -8.01 12.86
CA VAL A 300 2.05 -7.61 14.24
C VAL A 300 0.93 -6.59 14.26
N PRO A 301 -0.14 -6.77 15.08
CA PRO A 301 -1.23 -5.79 15.17
C PRO A 301 -0.73 -4.43 15.65
N ALA A 302 -0.69 -3.41 14.79
CA ALA A 302 -0.16 -2.09 15.13
C ALA A 302 -1.04 -1.37 16.18
N TRP A 303 -2.34 -1.62 16.17
CA TRP A 303 -3.30 -1.04 17.12
C TRP A 303 -3.16 -1.55 18.57
N GLU A 304 -2.39 -2.61 18.79
CA GLU A 304 -2.12 -3.13 20.14
C GLU A 304 -0.75 -2.68 20.70
N VAL A 305 0.09 -2.11 19.86
CA VAL A 305 1.40 -1.61 20.27
C VAL A 305 1.20 -0.31 21.05
N GLN A 306 1.62 -0.30 22.31
CA GLN A 306 1.56 0.92 23.13
C GLN A 306 2.60 1.91 22.61
N LYS A 307 2.12 3.13 22.30
CA LYS A 307 2.95 4.28 21.88
C LYS A 307 3.60 4.95 23.08
#